data_0f33ab9ed57015a3835c835dd0764c6f
#
_entry.id   0f33ab9ed57015a3835c835dd0764c6f
#
_cell.length_a   1.000
_cell.length_b   1.000
_cell.length_c   1.000
_cell.angle_alpha   90.00
_cell.angle_beta   90.00
_cell.angle_gamma   90.00
#
_symmetry.space_group_name_H-M   'P 1'
#
loop_
_entity.id
_entity.type
_entity.pdbx_description
1 polymer ?
#
loop_
_entity_poly.entity_id
_entity_poly.type
_entity_poly.pdbx_seq_one_letter_code
_entity_poly.pdbx_strand_id
1 'polypeptide(L)'
;SERFGPMSKIFFYGLFMDRSFLTEKGLQPETIGPAVLSGYRIHIGERATLLRSESSRAYGIVMELADEEARALYSEPSVRQYISEHVTVELLETGEAIEAYCYNLPPELALAGASSAYAAALSTLAEALQFDAAYVEEIAAFGEMS
;
A
#
# COMPACT_ATOMS: atom_id res chain seq x y z
N SER A 1 -20.06 6.23 -12.55
CA SER A 1 -21.09 5.77 -11.66
C SER A 1 -21.20 6.67 -10.44
N GLU A 2 -22.38 6.77 -9.92
CA GLU A 2 -22.60 7.57 -8.73
C GLU A 2 -22.14 6.83 -7.49
N ARG A 3 -21.55 7.58 -6.58
CA ARG A 3 -21.06 7.05 -5.33
C ARG A 3 -21.71 7.86 -4.22
N PHE A 4 -22.20 7.17 -3.22
CA PHE A 4 -22.90 7.78 -2.12
C PHE A 4 -22.15 7.55 -0.82
N GLY A 5 -22.29 8.49 0.11
CA GLY A 5 -21.70 8.42 1.42
C GLY A 5 -20.26 8.92 1.47
N PRO A 6 -19.66 8.82 2.64
CA PRO A 6 -18.30 9.30 2.85
C PRO A 6 -17.29 8.51 2.03
N MET A 7 -16.23 9.22 1.62
CA MET A 7 -15.14 8.65 0.83
C MET A 7 -13.85 8.79 1.61
N SER A 8 -12.93 7.86 1.41
CA SER A 8 -11.61 7.90 2.02
C SER A 8 -10.53 7.74 0.98
N LYS A 9 -9.45 8.49 1.16
CA LYS A 9 -8.24 8.31 0.36
C LYS A 9 -7.37 7.31 1.09
N ILE A 10 -6.89 6.30 0.36
CA ILE A 10 -6.07 5.24 0.93
C ILE A 10 -4.75 5.19 0.18
N PHE A 11 -3.66 5.17 0.92
CA PHE A 11 -2.32 5.01 0.36
C PHE A 11 -2.01 3.51 0.33
N PHE A 12 -2.15 2.91 -0.85
CA PHE A 12 -1.82 1.50 -1.05
C PHE A 12 -0.35 1.37 -1.41
N TYR A 13 0.36 0.49 -0.73
CA TYR A 13 1.79 0.25 -0.99
C TYR A 13 2.07 -1.21 -1.31
N GLY A 14 1.08 -2.07 -1.22
CA GLY A 14 1.20 -3.50 -1.52
C GLY A 14 0.55 -3.83 -2.86
N LEU A 15 0.16 -5.10 -3.01
CA LEU A 15 -0.38 -5.57 -4.30
C LEU A 15 -1.70 -4.90 -4.68
N PHE A 16 -2.41 -4.28 -3.74
CA PHE A 16 -3.63 -3.52 -4.08
C PHE A 16 -3.32 -2.28 -4.91
N MET A 17 -2.06 -1.91 -5.09
CA MET A 17 -1.69 -0.88 -6.07
C MET A 17 -2.10 -1.30 -7.47
N ASP A 18 -2.20 -2.60 -7.73
CA ASP A 18 -2.76 -3.11 -8.97
C ASP A 18 -4.28 -3.03 -8.85
N ARG A 19 -4.86 -2.05 -9.51
CA ARG A 19 -6.27 -1.74 -9.42
C ARG A 19 -7.16 -2.94 -9.76
N SER A 20 -6.67 -3.85 -10.58
CA SER A 20 -7.47 -5.01 -10.99
C SER A 20 -7.85 -5.90 -9.81
N PHE A 21 -7.00 -5.97 -8.76
CA PHE A 21 -7.37 -6.74 -7.57
C PHE A 21 -8.62 -6.18 -6.90
N LEU A 22 -8.78 -4.86 -6.94
CA LEU A 22 -9.93 -4.21 -6.32
C LEU A 22 -11.18 -4.32 -7.20
N THR A 23 -11.01 -4.12 -8.50
CA THR A 23 -12.16 -4.20 -9.40
C THR A 23 -12.71 -5.62 -9.52
N GLU A 24 -11.85 -6.63 -9.39
CA GLU A 24 -12.29 -8.03 -9.37
C GLU A 24 -13.16 -8.34 -8.15
N LYS A 25 -13.01 -7.57 -7.08
CA LYS A 25 -13.83 -7.70 -5.88
C LYS A 25 -15.12 -6.89 -5.96
N GLY A 26 -15.35 -6.23 -7.09
CA GLY A 26 -16.54 -5.40 -7.26
C GLY A 26 -16.40 -4.00 -6.74
N LEU A 27 -15.19 -3.59 -6.33
CA LEU A 27 -14.95 -2.24 -5.83
C LEU A 27 -14.71 -1.29 -6.99
N GLN A 28 -14.92 0.00 -6.74
CA GLN A 28 -14.76 1.04 -7.76
C GLN A 28 -13.77 2.10 -7.28
N PRO A 29 -12.48 1.75 -7.20
CA PRO A 29 -11.48 2.72 -6.75
C PRO A 29 -11.25 3.81 -7.79
N GLU A 30 -11.06 5.03 -7.30
CA GLU A 30 -10.71 6.15 -8.15
C GLU A 30 -9.25 6.49 -7.89
N THR A 31 -8.41 6.34 -8.90
CA THR A 31 -6.98 6.55 -8.74
C THR A 31 -6.67 8.05 -8.66
N ILE A 32 -6.04 8.46 -7.57
CA ILE A 32 -5.57 9.84 -7.40
C ILE A 32 -4.16 9.96 -7.99
N GLY A 33 -3.26 9.02 -7.68
CA GLY A 33 -1.94 9.00 -8.29
C GLY A 33 -0.86 8.42 -7.40
N PRO A 34 0.34 8.29 -7.97
CA PRO A 34 1.48 7.80 -7.19
C PRO A 34 1.93 8.83 -6.17
N ALA A 35 2.39 8.34 -5.02
CA ALA A 35 2.74 9.19 -3.90
C ALA A 35 3.88 8.59 -3.11
N VAL A 36 4.52 9.42 -2.28
CA VAL A 36 5.59 8.99 -1.39
C VAL A 36 5.22 9.34 0.04
N LEU A 37 5.48 8.42 0.96
CA LEU A 37 5.28 8.61 2.38
C LEU A 37 6.64 8.61 3.07
N SER A 38 7.04 9.76 3.61
CA SER A 38 8.30 9.91 4.33
C SER A 38 8.14 9.42 5.76
N GLY A 39 9.23 8.91 6.34
CA GLY A 39 9.24 8.47 7.72
C GLY A 39 8.81 7.03 7.92
N TYR A 40 8.72 6.26 6.86
CA TYR A 40 8.34 4.85 6.90
C TYR A 40 9.21 4.06 5.94
N ARG A 41 9.48 2.81 6.29
CA ARG A 41 10.13 1.88 5.36
C ARG A 41 9.26 0.65 5.17
N ILE A 42 9.30 0.08 3.99
CA ILE A 42 8.56 -1.14 3.71
C ILE A 42 9.25 -2.34 4.33
N HIS A 43 8.47 -3.26 4.85
CA HIS A 43 8.95 -4.55 5.32
C HIS A 43 8.04 -5.63 4.76
N ILE A 44 8.64 -6.67 4.20
CA ILE A 44 7.89 -7.80 3.66
C ILE A 44 8.29 -9.05 4.42
N GLY A 45 7.40 -9.51 5.29
CA GLY A 45 7.50 -10.82 5.91
C GLY A 45 6.61 -11.75 5.12
N GLU A 46 5.67 -12.39 5.79
CA GLU A 46 4.63 -13.15 5.11
C GLU A 46 3.72 -12.23 4.32
N ARG A 47 3.56 -10.99 4.81
CA ARG A 47 2.76 -9.93 4.19
C ARG A 47 3.55 -8.63 4.28
N ALA A 48 3.13 -7.63 3.50
CA ALA A 48 3.80 -6.33 3.51
C ALA A 48 3.20 -5.41 4.56
N THR A 49 4.04 -4.58 5.15
CA THR A 49 3.63 -3.53 6.08
C THR A 49 4.64 -2.39 5.99
N LEU A 50 4.30 -1.25 6.59
CA LEU A 50 5.23 -0.14 6.72
C LEU A 50 5.61 0.01 8.19
N LEU A 51 6.90 0.25 8.44
CA LEU A 51 7.44 0.44 9.77
C LEU A 51 8.00 1.85 9.86
N ARG A 52 7.84 2.48 11.02
CA ARG A 52 8.38 3.83 11.21
C ARG A 52 9.90 3.82 11.09
N SER A 53 10.43 4.77 10.31
CA SER A 53 11.85 4.89 10.09
C SER A 53 12.14 6.30 9.57
N GLU A 54 12.70 7.16 10.42
CA GLU A 54 12.83 8.59 10.13
C GLU A 54 13.58 8.92 8.84
N SER A 55 14.53 8.10 8.45
CA SER A 55 15.34 8.36 7.27
C SER A 55 14.86 7.63 6.02
N SER A 56 13.73 6.94 6.13
CA SER A 56 13.23 6.12 5.03
C SER A 56 12.01 6.74 4.37
N ARG A 57 11.61 6.15 3.26
CA ARG A 57 10.38 6.54 2.58
C ARG A 57 9.81 5.32 1.84
N ALA A 58 8.50 5.34 1.65
CA ALA A 58 7.80 4.28 0.94
C ALA A 58 6.98 4.90 -0.19
N TYR A 59 6.86 4.17 -1.29
CA TYR A 59 6.10 4.62 -2.45
C TYR A 59 4.81 3.83 -2.56
N GLY A 60 3.78 4.47 -3.07
CA GLY A 60 2.50 3.81 -3.23
C GLY A 60 1.60 4.58 -4.18
N ILE A 61 0.36 4.13 -4.26
CA ILE A 61 -0.68 4.75 -5.08
C ILE A 61 -1.82 5.17 -4.16
N VAL A 62 -2.23 6.43 -4.26
CA VAL A 62 -3.41 6.89 -3.53
C VAL A 62 -4.64 6.63 -4.39
N MET A 63 -5.61 5.95 -3.81
CA MET A 63 -6.90 5.72 -4.45
C MET A 63 -8.01 6.12 -3.49
N GLU A 64 -9.12 6.57 -4.05
CA GLU A 64 -10.28 6.93 -3.25
C GLU A 64 -11.32 5.83 -3.33
N LEU A 65 -11.84 5.43 -2.17
CA LEU A 65 -12.89 4.42 -2.05
C LEU A 65 -13.98 4.95 -1.13
N ALA A 66 -15.21 4.49 -1.34
CA ALA A 66 -16.25 4.74 -0.35
C ALA A 66 -15.84 4.06 0.96
N ASP A 67 -16.20 4.64 2.10
CA ASP A 67 -15.87 4.05 3.40
C ASP A 67 -16.39 2.62 3.53
N GLU A 68 -17.58 2.35 2.98
CA GLU A 68 -18.12 0.99 2.93
C GLU A 68 -17.23 0.02 2.16
N GLU A 69 -16.69 0.49 1.04
CA GLU A 69 -15.80 -0.34 0.22
C GLU A 69 -14.51 -0.66 0.97
N ALA A 70 -13.95 0.34 1.65
CA ALA A 70 -12.74 0.14 2.43
C ALA A 70 -12.99 -0.86 3.57
N ARG A 71 -14.12 -0.75 4.26
CA ARG A 71 -14.47 -1.70 5.32
C ARG A 71 -14.63 -3.10 4.77
N ALA A 72 -15.28 -3.25 3.61
CA ALA A 72 -15.47 -4.55 2.99
C ALA A 72 -14.13 -5.17 2.61
N LEU A 73 -13.23 -4.37 2.03
CA LEU A 73 -11.92 -4.84 1.61
C LEU A 73 -11.13 -5.39 2.80
N TYR A 74 -11.08 -4.63 3.90
CA TYR A 74 -10.28 -5.01 5.06
C TYR A 74 -11.04 -5.89 6.06
N SER A 75 -12.21 -6.40 5.67
CA SER A 75 -12.89 -7.44 6.44
C SER A 75 -12.50 -8.85 5.97
N GLU A 76 -11.81 -8.96 4.85
CA GLU A 76 -11.41 -10.26 4.32
C GLU A 76 -10.36 -10.92 5.22
N PRO A 77 -10.40 -12.26 5.35
CA PRO A 77 -9.51 -12.96 6.27
C PRO A 77 -8.03 -12.67 6.05
N SER A 78 -7.61 -12.46 4.80
CA SER A 78 -6.19 -12.23 4.48
C SER A 78 -5.68 -10.87 4.94
N VAL A 79 -6.58 -9.91 5.19
CA VAL A 79 -6.16 -8.53 5.50
C VAL A 79 -6.85 -7.92 6.72
N ARG A 80 -7.71 -8.68 7.41
CA ARG A 80 -8.48 -8.11 8.52
C ARG A 80 -7.63 -7.71 9.73
N GLN A 81 -6.39 -8.18 9.81
CA GLN A 81 -5.50 -7.81 10.90
C GLN A 81 -4.84 -6.45 10.70
N TYR A 82 -4.94 -5.88 9.51
CA TYR A 82 -4.37 -4.56 9.23
C TYR A 82 -5.15 -3.49 9.98
N ILE A 83 -4.42 -2.50 10.47
CA ILE A 83 -4.98 -1.40 11.25
C ILE A 83 -4.73 -0.11 10.49
N SER A 84 -5.76 0.72 10.37
CA SER A 84 -5.64 1.99 9.66
C SER A 84 -4.87 3.01 10.48
N GLU A 85 -4.11 3.83 9.78
CA GLU A 85 -3.31 4.88 10.37
C GLU A 85 -3.41 6.10 9.46
N HIS A 86 -3.62 7.28 10.05
CA HIS A 86 -3.73 8.51 9.29
C HIS A 86 -2.34 9.04 8.96
N VAL A 87 -2.09 9.33 7.68
CA VAL A 87 -0.77 9.78 7.22
C VAL A 87 -0.92 10.95 6.24
N THR A 88 0.17 11.68 6.05
CA THR A 88 0.26 12.71 5.01
C THR A 88 1.26 12.23 3.99
N VAL A 89 0.84 12.18 2.73
CA VAL A 89 1.69 11.71 1.64
C VAL A 89 1.86 12.84 0.61
N GLU A 90 2.90 12.74 -0.20
CA GLU A 90 3.15 13.73 -1.24
C GLU A 90 2.93 13.09 -2.61
N LEU A 91 2.06 13.69 -3.41
CA LEU A 91 1.83 13.20 -4.76
C LEU A 91 3.07 13.46 -5.62
N LEU A 92 3.53 12.44 -6.34
CA LEU A 92 4.77 12.56 -7.11
C LEU A 92 4.62 13.49 -8.31
N GLU A 93 3.44 13.55 -8.91
CA GLU A 93 3.23 14.33 -10.12
C GLU A 93 3.10 15.83 -9.88
N THR A 94 2.59 16.20 -8.71
CA THR A 94 2.30 17.60 -8.41
C THR A 94 3.09 18.16 -7.23
N GLY A 95 3.63 17.27 -6.38
CA GLY A 95 4.25 17.70 -5.13
C GLY A 95 3.26 18.08 -4.04
N GLU A 96 1.97 17.94 -4.30
CA GLU A 96 0.94 18.30 -3.34
C GLU A 96 0.90 17.33 -2.16
N ALA A 97 0.83 17.88 -0.94
CA ALA A 97 0.68 17.06 0.25
C ALA A 97 -0.80 16.79 0.45
N ILE A 98 -1.16 15.52 0.61
CA ILE A 98 -2.55 15.14 0.85
C ILE A 98 -2.63 14.17 2.01
N GLU A 99 -3.79 14.14 2.66
CA GLU A 99 -4.03 13.24 3.77
C GLU A 99 -4.66 11.95 3.28
N ALA A 100 -4.24 10.84 3.86
CA ALA A 100 -4.73 9.53 3.45
C ALA A 100 -4.69 8.58 4.64
N TYR A 101 -5.32 7.43 4.49
CA TYR A 101 -5.21 6.34 5.44
C TYR A 101 -4.28 5.29 4.88
N CYS A 102 -3.49 4.70 5.76
CA CYS A 102 -2.55 3.64 5.41
C CYS A 102 -2.83 2.48 6.35
N TYR A 103 -2.86 1.26 5.84
CA TYR A 103 -3.18 0.08 6.63
C TYR A 103 -1.92 -0.72 6.88
N ASN A 104 -1.59 -0.91 8.16
CA ASN A 104 -0.35 -1.59 8.56
C ASN A 104 -0.65 -2.72 9.53
N LEU A 105 0.26 -3.70 9.58
CA LEU A 105 0.14 -4.81 10.51
C LEU A 105 0.58 -4.39 11.90
N PRO A 106 -0.04 -4.95 12.95
CA PRO A 106 0.45 -4.72 14.31
C PRO A 106 1.84 -5.34 14.49
N PRO A 107 2.64 -4.87 15.46
CA PRO A 107 4.03 -5.30 15.62
C PRO A 107 4.22 -6.82 15.70
N GLU A 108 3.31 -7.53 16.35
CA GLU A 108 3.45 -8.98 16.50
C GLU A 108 3.30 -9.74 15.18
N LEU A 109 2.69 -9.13 14.16
CA LEU A 109 2.52 -9.75 12.85
C LEU A 109 3.45 -9.14 11.79
N ALA A 110 3.97 -7.94 12.03
CA ALA A 110 4.74 -7.20 11.04
C ALA A 110 5.98 -7.97 10.57
N LEU A 111 6.68 -8.61 11.49
CA LEU A 111 7.94 -9.28 11.17
C LEU A 111 7.78 -10.80 11.00
N ALA A 112 6.56 -11.30 11.02
CA ALA A 112 6.31 -12.73 10.94
C ALA A 112 6.54 -13.27 9.54
N GLY A 113 7.25 -14.38 9.45
CA GLY A 113 7.39 -15.13 8.22
C GLY A 113 8.21 -14.47 7.14
N ALA A 114 8.12 -15.04 5.95
CA ALA A 114 8.78 -14.53 4.75
C ALA A 114 8.00 -15.04 3.54
N SER A 115 7.98 -14.26 2.46
CA SER A 115 7.33 -14.68 1.22
C SER A 115 8.08 -14.12 0.03
N SER A 116 8.93 -14.97 -0.57
CA SER A 116 9.66 -14.58 -1.77
C SER A 116 8.70 -14.33 -2.93
N ALA A 117 7.59 -15.06 -2.99
CA ALA A 117 6.59 -14.86 -4.04
C ALA A 117 5.94 -13.49 -3.94
N TYR A 118 5.61 -13.05 -2.72
CA TYR A 118 5.02 -11.72 -2.54
C TYR A 118 6.03 -10.63 -2.92
N ALA A 119 7.27 -10.76 -2.43
CA ALA A 119 8.30 -9.78 -2.73
C ALA A 119 8.55 -9.69 -4.24
N ALA A 120 8.61 -10.82 -4.93
CA ALA A 120 8.81 -10.83 -6.37
C ALA A 120 7.65 -10.15 -7.10
N ALA A 121 6.42 -10.46 -6.71
CA ALA A 121 5.24 -9.87 -7.33
C ALA A 121 5.21 -8.35 -7.10
N LEU A 122 5.52 -7.92 -5.88
CA LEU A 122 5.48 -6.50 -5.56
C LEU A 122 6.60 -5.74 -6.25
N SER A 123 7.82 -6.30 -6.34
CA SER A 123 8.90 -5.62 -7.03
C SER A 123 8.60 -5.48 -8.52
N THR A 124 7.99 -6.49 -9.13
CA THR A 124 7.58 -6.42 -10.54
C THR A 124 6.55 -5.31 -10.75
N LEU A 125 5.57 -5.23 -9.85
CA LEU A 125 4.54 -4.19 -9.92
C LEU A 125 5.14 -2.81 -9.74
N ALA A 126 6.01 -2.65 -8.75
CA ALA A 126 6.66 -1.36 -8.47
C ALA A 126 7.50 -0.89 -9.66
N GLU A 127 8.18 -1.83 -10.33
CA GLU A 127 8.94 -1.51 -11.53
C GLU A 127 8.01 -1.06 -12.65
N ALA A 128 6.90 -1.75 -12.85
CA ALA A 128 5.91 -1.39 -13.87
C ALA A 128 5.29 -0.01 -13.59
N LEU A 129 5.16 0.35 -12.32
CA LEU A 129 4.64 1.67 -11.92
C LEU A 129 5.73 2.76 -11.99
N GLN A 130 6.94 2.37 -12.34
CA GLN A 130 8.07 3.29 -12.53
C GLN A 130 8.49 4.01 -11.25
N PHE A 131 8.40 3.32 -10.12
CA PHE A 131 8.92 3.83 -8.87
C PHE A 131 10.44 3.88 -8.91
N ASP A 132 11.03 4.64 -7.98
CA ASP A 132 12.47 4.78 -7.86
C ASP A 132 13.17 3.41 -7.86
N ALA A 133 14.22 3.26 -8.68
CA ALA A 133 14.90 1.98 -8.86
C ALA A 133 15.45 1.42 -7.54
N ALA A 134 15.96 2.29 -6.67
CA ALA A 134 16.48 1.83 -5.39
C ALA A 134 15.36 1.23 -4.51
N TYR A 135 14.17 1.80 -4.59
CA TYR A 135 13.02 1.27 -3.86
C TYR A 135 12.59 -0.09 -4.41
N VAL A 136 12.59 -0.24 -5.75
CA VAL A 136 12.25 -1.52 -6.38
C VAL A 136 13.25 -2.58 -5.93
N GLU A 137 14.55 -2.25 -5.87
CA GLU A 137 15.57 -3.18 -5.42
C GLU A 137 15.42 -3.53 -3.94
N GLU A 138 15.02 -2.57 -3.13
CA GLU A 138 14.75 -2.81 -1.71
C GLU A 138 13.66 -3.87 -1.54
N ILE A 139 12.58 -3.76 -2.33
CA ILE A 139 11.50 -4.75 -2.30
C ILE A 139 12.00 -6.12 -2.74
N ALA A 140 12.74 -6.14 -3.85
CA ALA A 140 13.24 -7.39 -4.41
C ALA A 140 14.16 -8.13 -3.43
N ALA A 141 14.92 -7.39 -2.64
CA ALA A 141 15.85 -7.98 -1.67
C ALA A 141 15.13 -8.85 -0.63
N PHE A 142 13.87 -8.56 -0.32
CA PHE A 142 13.13 -9.42 0.61
C PHE A 142 12.89 -10.81 0.04
N GLY A 143 12.82 -10.93 -1.28
CA GLY A 143 12.67 -12.23 -1.93
C GLY A 143 13.93 -13.09 -1.81
N GLU A 144 15.08 -12.45 -1.68
CA GLU A 144 16.35 -13.14 -1.58
C GLU A 144 16.65 -13.62 -0.16
N MET A 145 15.88 -13.16 0.82
CA MET A 145 16.10 -13.46 2.23
C MET A 145 15.30 -14.66 2.72
N SER A 146 14.47 -15.23 1.86
CA SER A 146 13.61 -16.35 2.25
C SER A 146 14.14 -17.71 1.81
#